data_18e97c52e08edd2ff398d6d6db3e2fc6
#
_entry.id   18e97c52e08edd2ff398d6d6db3e2fc6
#
_cell.length_a   1.000
_cell.length_b   1.000
_cell.length_c   1.000
_cell.angle_alpha   90.00
_cell.angle_beta   90.00
_cell.angle_gamma   90.00
#
_symmetry.space_group_name_H-M   'P 1'
#
loop_
_entity.id
_entity.type
_entity.pdbx_description
1 polymer ?
#
loop_
_entity_poly.entity_id
_entity_poly.type
_entity_poly.pdbx_seq_one_letter_code
_entity_poly.pdbx_strand_id
1 'polypeptide(L)'
;MLNRMLLRRAAAKSGGQAGTYARLLYSRPEASAEQKLARRLALVAGLFAFAMLAFWLERDNLRDAADGHVSFADIVYFTFVTVTTVGYGDIVPVGERARLIDALLVTPVRIFVWFIFLGTAYEFVIQRIVEDLRMNALRESLQDHVVVCGFGYSGRVAAREMAAQGYPAERIVVIDQVPEKLEDAAREGYIGLRGDATRDIVLREARVATAKAVLICVSKDDTTVLAVLTARGLNDKVRIVASVRDEENLKLVRKAGADEVVSPAKIAGFLIADAVASRYTTRFVSDILTSRGGELRIAERQALPEEVGKRIREIPDRLVVAVERAGTIHGFWNAPEERIREGDLVFAIEGRAAKEEAPAAGRTA
;
A
#
# COMPACT_ATOMS: atom_id res chain seq x y z
N MET A 1 1.43 2.02 -27.82
CA MET A 1 1.37 0.55 -27.93
C MET A 1 2.52 -0.17 -27.21
N LEU A 2 3.73 0.34 -27.27
CA LEU A 2 4.93 -0.24 -26.61
C LEU A 2 4.82 -0.33 -25.08
N ASN A 3 4.20 0.65 -24.44
CA ASN A 3 4.07 0.75 -22.98
C ASN A 3 3.11 -0.32 -22.38
N ARG A 4 2.05 -0.73 -23.11
CA ARG A 4 1.15 -1.81 -22.68
C ARG A 4 1.79 -3.21 -22.78
N MET A 5 2.75 -3.37 -23.67
CA MET A 5 3.44 -4.65 -23.89
C MET A 5 4.53 -4.90 -22.83
N LEU A 6 5.19 -3.84 -22.36
CA LEU A 6 6.18 -3.90 -21.27
C LEU A 6 5.51 -4.16 -19.92
N LEU A 7 4.34 -3.60 -19.66
CA LEU A 7 3.57 -3.84 -18.43
C LEU A 7 3.03 -5.28 -18.35
N ARG A 8 2.59 -5.87 -19.48
CA ARG A 8 2.16 -7.28 -19.53
C ARG A 8 3.32 -8.27 -19.35
N ARG A 9 4.52 -7.98 -19.85
CA ARG A 9 5.71 -8.82 -19.66
C ARG A 9 6.28 -8.75 -18.24
N ALA A 10 6.16 -7.62 -17.55
CA ALA A 10 6.54 -7.49 -16.15
C ALA A 10 5.59 -8.28 -15.23
N ALA A 11 4.29 -8.30 -15.53
CA ALA A 11 3.29 -9.05 -14.75
C ALA A 11 3.40 -10.58 -14.92
N ALA A 12 3.88 -11.06 -16.08
CA ALA A 12 3.97 -12.49 -16.38
C ALA A 12 5.25 -13.17 -15.83
N LYS A 13 6.28 -12.40 -15.40
CA LYS A 13 7.56 -12.94 -14.92
C LYS A 13 7.74 -12.95 -13.41
N SER A 14 6.79 -12.43 -12.61
CA SER A 14 6.90 -12.35 -11.16
C SER A 14 5.96 -13.29 -10.41
N GLY A 15 5.95 -14.54 -10.77
CA GLY A 15 5.42 -15.61 -9.91
C GLY A 15 6.38 -15.87 -8.76
N GLY A 16 6.24 -15.18 -7.63
CA GLY A 16 6.98 -15.44 -6.41
C GLY A 16 7.69 -14.21 -5.83
N GLN A 17 7.27 -13.76 -4.66
CA GLN A 17 7.91 -12.82 -3.71
C GLN A 17 8.28 -11.39 -4.16
N ALA A 18 8.57 -11.12 -5.42
CA ALA A 18 8.89 -9.76 -5.92
C ALA A 18 7.64 -8.85 -6.08
N GLY A 19 6.43 -9.41 -6.08
CA GLY A 19 5.19 -8.67 -6.30
C GLY A 19 4.71 -7.84 -5.10
N THR A 20 5.16 -8.13 -3.89
CA THR A 20 4.65 -7.52 -2.66
C THR A 20 5.16 -6.08 -2.46
N TYR A 21 6.38 -5.79 -2.90
CA TYR A 21 6.99 -4.45 -2.70
C TYR A 21 6.57 -3.41 -3.76
N ALA A 22 6.02 -3.84 -4.89
CA ALA A 22 5.60 -2.95 -5.98
C ALA A 22 4.29 -2.20 -5.70
N ARG A 23 3.58 -2.53 -4.61
CA ARG A 23 2.25 -1.97 -4.26
C ARG A 23 2.29 -0.95 -3.12
N LEU A 24 3.45 -0.67 -2.57
CA LEU A 24 3.61 0.35 -1.54
C LEU A 24 3.82 1.73 -2.18
N LEU A 25 2.81 2.58 -2.15
CA LEU A 25 2.94 4.04 -2.37
C LEU A 25 3.59 4.67 -1.13
N TYR A 26 4.84 4.26 -0.85
CA TYR A 26 5.53 4.62 0.38
C TYR A 26 6.82 5.38 0.09
N SER A 27 6.95 6.61 0.58
CA SER A 27 8.25 7.26 0.68
C SER A 27 8.92 6.79 1.98
N ARG A 28 10.05 6.09 1.85
CA ARG A 28 10.88 5.69 3.00
C ARG A 28 11.28 6.90 3.83
N PRO A 29 11.35 6.80 5.16
CA PRO A 29 11.87 7.87 5.98
C PRO A 29 13.35 8.15 5.62
N GLU A 30 13.67 9.41 5.41
CA GLU A 30 15.00 9.86 4.97
C GLU A 30 16.14 9.55 5.96
N ALA A 31 15.84 9.33 7.24
CA ALA A 31 16.84 9.08 8.28
C ALA A 31 17.78 7.88 8.00
N SER A 32 17.34 6.88 7.22
CA SER A 32 18.20 5.75 6.84
C SER A 32 19.17 6.08 5.69
N ALA A 33 18.88 7.12 4.89
CA ALA A 33 19.66 7.51 3.73
C ALA A 33 20.93 8.27 4.13
N GLU A 34 20.84 9.17 5.11
CA GLU A 34 21.99 9.94 5.61
C GLU A 34 23.06 9.05 6.26
N GLN A 35 22.65 8.08 7.08
CA GLN A 35 23.58 7.16 7.72
C GLN A 35 24.28 6.24 6.68
N LYS A 36 23.57 5.80 5.65
CA LYS A 36 24.14 5.02 4.57
C LYS A 36 25.15 5.84 3.76
N LEU A 37 24.80 7.09 3.46
CA LEU A 37 25.68 8.02 2.73
C LEU A 37 26.94 8.31 3.55
N ALA A 38 26.80 8.65 4.83
CA ALA A 38 27.93 8.92 5.73
C ALA A 38 28.89 7.72 5.82
N ARG A 39 28.34 6.48 5.92
CA ARG A 39 29.16 5.26 5.95
C ARG A 39 29.90 5.03 4.63
N ARG A 40 29.26 5.30 3.48
CA ARG A 40 29.91 5.19 2.16
C ARG A 40 30.99 6.24 1.99
N LEU A 41 30.75 7.49 2.40
CA LEU A 41 31.76 8.56 2.38
C LEU A 41 32.96 8.21 3.26
N ALA A 42 32.72 7.68 4.46
CA ALA A 42 33.79 7.23 5.34
C ALA A 42 34.62 6.10 4.71
N LEU A 43 33.95 5.15 4.03
CA LEU A 43 34.64 4.07 3.31
C LEU A 43 35.49 4.60 2.17
N VAL A 44 34.99 5.53 1.35
CA VAL A 44 35.74 6.18 0.27
C VAL A 44 36.94 6.96 0.83
N ALA A 45 36.74 7.74 1.89
CA ALA A 45 37.83 8.45 2.55
C ALA A 45 38.89 7.47 3.09
N GLY A 46 38.51 6.35 3.66
CA GLY A 46 39.44 5.30 4.09
C GLY A 46 40.22 4.68 2.93
N LEU A 47 39.59 4.44 1.78
CA LEU A 47 40.27 3.94 0.58
C LEU A 47 41.27 4.95 0.01
N PHE A 48 40.94 6.26 0.00
CA PHE A 48 41.86 7.31 -0.40
C PHE A 48 43.04 7.40 0.56
N ALA A 49 42.80 7.37 1.87
CA ALA A 49 43.85 7.37 2.88
C ALA A 49 44.78 6.15 2.74
N PHE A 50 44.21 4.98 2.43
CA PHE A 50 44.97 3.77 2.19
C PHE A 50 45.86 3.87 0.93
N ALA A 51 45.33 4.38 -0.19
CA ALA A 51 46.07 4.60 -1.41
C ALA A 51 47.21 5.65 -1.18
N MET A 52 46.88 6.74 -0.48
CA MET A 52 47.86 7.78 -0.11
C MET A 52 48.96 7.22 0.76
N LEU A 53 48.66 6.37 1.74
CA LEU A 53 49.69 5.71 2.55
C LEU A 53 50.57 4.79 1.70
N ALA A 54 50.01 4.03 0.77
CA ALA A 54 50.75 3.16 -0.13
C ALA A 54 51.75 3.97 -0.99
N PHE A 55 51.31 5.09 -1.56
CA PHE A 55 52.22 5.99 -2.33
C PHE A 55 53.22 6.69 -1.46
N TRP A 56 52.85 7.09 -0.23
CA TRP A 56 53.81 7.68 0.71
C TRP A 56 54.94 6.73 1.09
N LEU A 57 54.66 5.46 1.27
CA LEU A 57 55.66 4.43 1.58
C LEU A 57 56.60 4.15 0.39
N GLU A 58 56.11 4.36 -0.83
CA GLU A 58 56.90 4.18 -2.08
C GLU A 58 57.37 5.49 -2.70
N ARG A 59 57.33 6.62 -1.98
CA ARG A 59 57.65 7.97 -2.51
C ARG A 59 58.99 8.07 -3.20
N ASP A 60 60.01 7.32 -2.68
CA ASP A 60 61.37 7.31 -3.24
C ASP A 60 61.44 6.59 -4.60
N ASN A 61 60.44 5.84 -4.95
CA ASN A 61 60.28 5.14 -6.23
C ASN A 61 59.25 5.83 -7.16
N LEU A 62 58.81 7.04 -6.82
CA LEU A 62 57.98 7.91 -7.67
C LEU A 62 58.90 9.00 -8.27
N ARG A 63 58.60 9.42 -9.47
CA ARG A 63 59.30 10.52 -10.15
C ARG A 63 58.29 11.59 -10.54
N ASP A 64 58.55 12.82 -10.07
CA ASP A 64 57.88 14.02 -10.54
C ASP A 64 58.64 14.56 -11.75
N ALA A 65 57.92 14.86 -12.84
CA ALA A 65 58.52 15.42 -14.07
C ALA A 65 58.89 16.93 -13.92
N ALA A 66 58.33 17.63 -12.91
CA ALA A 66 58.49 19.07 -12.73
C ALA A 66 59.85 19.42 -12.07
N ASP A 67 60.14 18.84 -10.91
CA ASP A 67 61.35 19.19 -10.12
C ASP A 67 62.17 17.97 -9.65
N GLY A 68 61.65 16.77 -9.90
CA GLY A 68 62.28 15.50 -9.54
C GLY A 68 62.16 15.12 -8.06
N HIS A 69 61.50 15.92 -7.24
CA HIS A 69 61.25 15.67 -5.83
C HIS A 69 59.78 15.41 -5.56
N VAL A 70 59.43 14.45 -4.70
CA VAL A 70 58.05 14.11 -4.35
C VAL A 70 57.79 14.53 -2.91
N SER A 71 57.05 15.63 -2.72
CA SER A 71 56.62 16.15 -1.45
C SER A 71 55.34 15.46 -0.96
N PHE A 72 54.89 15.74 0.26
CA PHE A 72 53.62 15.28 0.75
C PHE A 72 52.42 15.82 -0.09
N ALA A 73 52.53 17.08 -0.54
CA ALA A 73 51.49 17.68 -1.39
C ALA A 73 51.36 16.94 -2.74
N ASP A 74 52.52 16.52 -3.30
CA ASP A 74 52.54 15.78 -4.55
C ASP A 74 51.95 14.37 -4.39
N ILE A 75 52.16 13.73 -3.24
CA ILE A 75 51.49 12.45 -2.92
C ILE A 75 49.95 12.62 -2.82
N VAL A 76 49.50 13.67 -2.15
CA VAL A 76 48.04 13.97 -2.10
C VAL A 76 47.52 14.19 -3.50
N TYR A 77 48.12 15.05 -4.28
CA TYR A 77 47.76 15.33 -5.65
C TYR A 77 47.76 14.05 -6.51
N PHE A 78 48.85 13.30 -6.50
CA PHE A 78 48.99 12.06 -7.27
C PHE A 78 47.94 11.03 -6.89
N THR A 79 47.62 10.88 -5.59
CA THR A 79 46.58 10.00 -5.09
C THR A 79 45.22 10.38 -5.69
N PHE A 80 44.87 11.68 -5.63
CA PHE A 80 43.61 12.15 -6.18
C PHE A 80 43.54 11.93 -7.70
N VAL A 81 44.56 12.34 -8.43
CA VAL A 81 44.61 12.19 -9.88
C VAL A 81 44.56 10.72 -10.32
N THR A 82 45.23 9.84 -9.57
CA THR A 82 45.25 8.40 -9.88
C THR A 82 43.95 7.72 -9.51
N VAL A 83 43.40 7.93 -8.30
CA VAL A 83 42.16 7.29 -7.85
C VAL A 83 40.96 7.80 -8.64
N THR A 84 40.93 9.07 -9.03
CA THR A 84 39.87 9.63 -9.89
C THR A 84 40.03 9.29 -11.37
N THR A 85 41.07 8.56 -11.74
CA THR A 85 41.37 8.12 -13.12
C THR A 85 41.72 9.24 -14.11
N VAL A 86 42.14 10.42 -13.65
CA VAL A 86 42.57 11.51 -14.52
C VAL A 86 43.95 11.20 -15.13
N GLY A 87 44.95 10.86 -14.32
CA GLY A 87 46.25 10.33 -14.74
C GLY A 87 47.00 11.25 -15.69
N TYR A 88 47.37 12.46 -15.27
CA TYR A 88 48.14 13.40 -16.12
C TYR A 88 49.51 12.86 -16.53
N GLY A 89 50.10 11.94 -15.77
CA GLY A 89 51.38 11.33 -16.09
C GLY A 89 52.60 12.21 -15.74
N ASP A 90 52.38 13.24 -14.97
CA ASP A 90 53.38 14.13 -14.42
C ASP A 90 54.15 13.49 -13.26
N ILE A 91 53.47 12.73 -12.41
CA ILE A 91 54.11 11.88 -11.41
C ILE A 91 53.85 10.42 -11.81
N VAL A 92 54.94 9.62 -11.86
CA VAL A 92 54.89 8.22 -12.32
C VAL A 92 55.74 7.31 -11.45
N PRO A 93 55.30 6.02 -11.25
CA PRO A 93 56.11 5.01 -10.59
C PRO A 93 57.27 4.55 -11.52
N VAL A 94 58.48 4.67 -11.09
CA VAL A 94 59.69 4.30 -11.87
C VAL A 94 60.33 2.99 -11.43
N GLY A 95 60.14 2.59 -10.17
CA GLY A 95 60.61 1.31 -9.65
C GLY A 95 59.68 0.17 -9.97
N GLU A 96 60.22 -1.05 -10.15
CA GLU A 96 59.43 -2.27 -10.39
C GLU A 96 58.41 -2.53 -9.25
N ARG A 97 58.88 -2.36 -8.02
CA ARG A 97 58.04 -2.52 -6.82
C ARG A 97 56.87 -1.51 -6.79
N ALA A 98 57.14 -0.23 -7.05
CA ALA A 98 56.13 0.82 -7.07
C ALA A 98 55.08 0.56 -8.17
N ARG A 99 55.48 0.08 -9.35
CA ARG A 99 54.59 -0.31 -10.44
C ARG A 99 53.68 -1.52 -10.07
N LEU A 100 54.26 -2.49 -9.35
CA LEU A 100 53.45 -3.66 -8.87
C LEU A 100 52.44 -3.23 -7.81
N ILE A 101 52.82 -2.34 -6.89
CA ILE A 101 51.91 -1.78 -5.87
C ILE A 101 50.78 -0.99 -6.54
N ASP A 102 51.08 -0.13 -7.50
CA ASP A 102 50.09 0.62 -8.24
C ASP A 102 49.11 -0.34 -8.98
N ALA A 103 49.64 -1.34 -9.70
CA ALA A 103 48.83 -2.27 -10.47
C ALA A 103 47.99 -3.21 -9.62
N LEU A 104 48.53 -3.77 -8.54
CA LEU A 104 47.89 -4.84 -7.77
C LEU A 104 47.13 -4.34 -6.55
N LEU A 105 47.45 -3.14 -6.04
CA LEU A 105 46.84 -2.58 -4.84
C LEU A 105 46.01 -1.33 -5.15
N VAL A 106 46.60 -0.32 -5.80
CA VAL A 106 45.91 0.96 -6.04
C VAL A 106 44.90 0.85 -7.16
N THR A 107 45.16 0.08 -8.22
CA THR A 107 44.15 -0.13 -9.29
C THR A 107 42.87 -0.81 -8.82
N PRO A 108 42.88 -1.88 -8.01
CA PRO A 108 41.69 -2.40 -7.40
C PRO A 108 40.94 -1.39 -6.49
N VAL A 109 41.67 -0.63 -5.66
CA VAL A 109 41.07 0.42 -4.81
C VAL A 109 40.32 1.44 -5.67
N ARG A 110 40.91 1.90 -6.77
CA ARG A 110 40.30 2.82 -7.74
C ARG A 110 38.99 2.24 -8.28
N ILE A 111 38.96 0.98 -8.67
CA ILE A 111 37.77 0.29 -9.18
C ILE A 111 36.69 0.22 -8.09
N PHE A 112 37.05 -0.09 -6.83
CA PHE A 112 36.10 -0.11 -5.72
C PHE A 112 35.48 1.27 -5.43
N VAL A 113 36.25 2.34 -5.47
CA VAL A 113 35.77 3.72 -5.34
C VAL A 113 34.72 4.01 -6.40
N TRP A 114 34.97 3.63 -7.66
CA TRP A 114 34.01 3.80 -8.76
C TRP A 114 32.71 2.95 -8.56
N PHE A 115 32.82 1.72 -8.07
CA PHE A 115 31.63 0.91 -7.75
C PHE A 115 30.80 1.52 -6.63
N ILE A 116 31.42 2.09 -5.60
CA ILE A 116 30.71 2.77 -4.52
C ILE A 116 30.00 4.01 -5.07
N PHE A 117 30.66 4.80 -5.91
CA PHE A 117 30.08 5.97 -6.55
C PHE A 117 28.91 5.60 -7.45
N LEU A 118 29.10 4.64 -8.35
CA LEU A 118 28.05 4.18 -9.27
C LEU A 118 26.86 3.58 -8.53
N GLY A 119 27.10 2.76 -7.51
CA GLY A 119 26.05 2.19 -6.66
C GLY A 119 25.27 3.27 -5.91
N THR A 120 25.95 4.32 -5.46
CA THR A 120 25.32 5.46 -4.80
C THR A 120 24.48 6.28 -5.78
N ALA A 121 25.02 6.58 -6.95
CA ALA A 121 24.30 7.29 -8.00
C ALA A 121 23.05 6.50 -8.47
N TYR A 122 23.17 5.18 -8.62
CA TYR A 122 22.04 4.30 -8.95
C TYR A 122 20.94 4.36 -7.88
N GLU A 123 21.31 4.25 -6.60
CA GLU A 123 20.35 4.25 -5.50
C GLU A 123 19.63 5.60 -5.35
N PHE A 124 20.35 6.71 -5.48
CA PHE A 124 19.78 8.05 -5.29
C PHE A 124 19.02 8.60 -6.50
N VAL A 125 19.45 8.28 -7.70
CA VAL A 125 18.89 8.88 -8.92
C VAL A 125 17.94 7.92 -9.62
N ILE A 126 18.42 6.73 -9.97
CA ILE A 126 17.66 5.82 -10.83
C ILE A 126 16.52 5.16 -10.10
N GLN A 127 16.72 4.75 -8.83
CA GLN A 127 15.63 4.16 -8.05
C GLN A 127 14.48 5.16 -7.85
N ARG A 128 14.78 6.42 -7.50
CA ARG A 128 13.74 7.45 -7.36
C ARG A 128 12.97 7.67 -8.66
N ILE A 129 13.67 7.82 -9.78
CA ILE A 129 13.01 8.04 -11.07
C ILE A 129 12.11 6.84 -11.44
N VAL A 130 12.59 5.62 -11.24
CA VAL A 130 11.81 4.41 -11.55
C VAL A 130 10.63 4.24 -10.59
N GLU A 131 10.79 4.54 -9.30
CA GLU A 131 9.72 4.52 -8.33
C GLU A 131 8.67 5.58 -8.67
N ASP A 132 9.04 6.82 -8.97
CA ASP A 132 8.13 7.90 -9.35
C ASP A 132 7.35 7.56 -10.64
N LEU A 133 8.01 7.00 -11.64
CA LEU A 133 7.35 6.57 -12.88
C LEU A 133 6.34 5.43 -12.64
N ARG A 134 6.71 4.45 -11.80
CA ARG A 134 5.79 3.36 -11.41
C ARG A 134 4.62 3.87 -10.58
N MET A 135 4.89 4.80 -9.67
CA MET A 135 3.87 5.43 -8.83
C MET A 135 2.86 6.21 -9.66
N ASN A 136 3.32 7.02 -10.61
CA ASN A 136 2.43 7.78 -11.48
C ASN A 136 1.58 6.86 -12.37
N ALA A 137 2.17 5.80 -12.93
CA ALA A 137 1.42 4.82 -13.70
C ALA A 137 0.37 4.07 -12.87
N LEU A 138 0.70 3.75 -11.60
CA LEU A 138 -0.25 3.10 -10.69
C LEU A 138 -1.37 4.07 -10.28
N ARG A 139 -1.05 5.33 -9.98
CA ARG A 139 -2.04 6.38 -9.69
C ARG A 139 -3.00 6.59 -10.86
N GLU A 140 -2.50 6.67 -12.09
CA GLU A 140 -3.33 6.85 -13.28
C GLU A 140 -4.29 5.68 -13.53
N SER A 141 -3.93 4.48 -13.08
CA SER A 141 -4.77 3.29 -13.19
C SER A 141 -5.89 3.20 -12.14
N LEU A 142 -5.84 4.03 -11.08
CA LEU A 142 -6.84 4.02 -10.00
C LEU A 142 -8.15 4.67 -10.46
N GLN A 143 -9.12 3.83 -10.78
CA GLN A 143 -10.51 4.20 -11.08
C GLN A 143 -11.44 3.18 -10.42
N ASP A 144 -12.61 3.61 -9.97
CA ASP A 144 -13.60 2.77 -9.27
C ASP A 144 -13.01 1.97 -8.09
N HIS A 145 -11.96 2.51 -7.46
CA HIS A 145 -11.29 1.90 -6.31
C HIS A 145 -11.92 2.36 -5.00
N VAL A 146 -11.58 1.68 -3.92
CA VAL A 146 -12.00 2.04 -2.57
C VAL A 146 -10.81 2.54 -1.78
N VAL A 147 -11.01 3.65 -1.07
CA VAL A 147 -10.00 4.23 -0.17
C VAL A 147 -10.37 3.91 1.26
N VAL A 148 -9.46 3.27 2.01
CA VAL A 148 -9.62 2.95 3.43
C VAL A 148 -8.69 3.85 4.24
N CYS A 149 -9.26 4.81 4.94
CA CYS A 149 -8.54 5.74 5.81
C CYS A 149 -8.43 5.17 7.24
N GLY A 150 -7.21 4.76 7.63
CA GLY A 150 -6.93 4.09 8.89
C GLY A 150 -6.97 2.56 8.76
N PHE A 151 -5.81 1.90 8.92
CA PHE A 151 -5.68 0.45 8.88
C PHE A 151 -5.48 -0.15 10.27
N GLY A 152 -6.32 0.32 11.22
CA GLY A 152 -6.51 -0.29 12.52
C GLY A 152 -7.37 -1.56 12.43
N TYR A 153 -7.92 -2.01 13.55
CA TYR A 153 -8.74 -3.22 13.58
C TYR A 153 -9.94 -3.11 12.61
N SER A 154 -10.75 -2.05 12.72
CA SER A 154 -11.96 -1.87 11.88
C SER A 154 -11.64 -1.73 10.40
N GLY A 155 -10.65 -0.90 10.03
CA GLY A 155 -10.26 -0.72 8.63
C GLY A 155 -9.71 -2.01 8.00
N ARG A 156 -8.92 -2.78 8.76
CA ARG A 156 -8.40 -4.08 8.32
C ARG A 156 -9.53 -5.09 8.09
N VAL A 157 -10.48 -5.18 9.03
CA VAL A 157 -11.64 -6.07 8.89
C VAL A 157 -12.48 -5.66 7.68
N ALA A 158 -12.77 -4.37 7.51
CA ALA A 158 -13.55 -3.87 6.39
C ALA A 158 -12.87 -4.18 5.03
N ALA A 159 -11.56 -3.93 4.91
CA ALA A 159 -10.81 -4.22 3.68
C ALA A 159 -10.82 -5.72 3.36
N ARG A 160 -10.62 -6.58 4.36
CA ARG A 160 -10.65 -8.04 4.19
C ARG A 160 -12.03 -8.54 3.79
N GLU A 161 -13.06 -7.97 4.37
CA GLU A 161 -14.45 -8.34 4.07
C GLU A 161 -14.81 -7.95 2.63
N MET A 162 -14.43 -6.74 2.18
CA MET A 162 -14.61 -6.31 0.80
C MET A 162 -13.87 -7.24 -0.19
N ALA A 163 -12.63 -7.62 0.13
CA ALA A 163 -11.87 -8.57 -0.69
C ALA A 163 -12.56 -9.95 -0.73
N ALA A 164 -13.15 -10.41 0.37
CA ALA A 164 -13.91 -11.66 0.45
C ALA A 164 -15.21 -11.62 -0.37
N GLN A 165 -15.83 -10.44 -0.49
CA GLN A 165 -16.99 -10.19 -1.35
C GLN A 165 -16.61 -10.10 -2.85
N GLY A 166 -15.32 -10.30 -3.20
CA GLY A 166 -14.84 -10.31 -4.57
C GLY A 166 -14.34 -8.96 -5.07
N TYR A 167 -14.18 -7.97 -4.19
CA TYR A 167 -13.56 -6.71 -4.57
C TYR A 167 -12.05 -6.90 -4.79
N PRO A 168 -11.49 -6.52 -5.95
CA PRO A 168 -10.08 -6.77 -6.23
C PRO A 168 -9.17 -6.07 -5.22
N ALA A 169 -8.25 -6.80 -4.61
CA ALA A 169 -7.31 -6.25 -3.63
C ALA A 169 -6.48 -5.09 -4.21
N GLU A 170 -6.17 -5.15 -5.51
CA GLU A 170 -5.45 -4.10 -6.26
C GLU A 170 -6.25 -2.80 -6.40
N ARG A 171 -7.54 -2.81 -6.07
CA ARG A 171 -8.42 -1.63 -6.07
C ARG A 171 -8.79 -1.15 -4.67
N ILE A 172 -8.09 -1.64 -3.64
CA ILE A 172 -8.21 -1.15 -2.27
C ILE A 172 -6.96 -0.35 -1.94
N VAL A 173 -7.13 0.95 -1.71
CA VAL A 173 -6.07 1.88 -1.30
C VAL A 173 -6.21 2.12 0.21
N VAL A 174 -5.17 1.83 0.96
CA VAL A 174 -5.11 1.99 2.42
C VAL A 174 -4.25 3.20 2.76
N ILE A 175 -4.79 4.14 3.53
CA ILE A 175 -4.08 5.30 4.06
C ILE A 175 -3.86 5.08 5.56
N ASP A 176 -2.61 5.08 6.02
CA ASP A 176 -2.28 5.10 7.46
C ASP A 176 -0.96 5.87 7.67
N GLN A 177 -0.76 6.41 8.88
CA GLN A 177 0.49 7.11 9.24
C GLN A 177 1.58 6.13 9.68
N VAL A 178 1.20 4.94 10.13
CA VAL A 178 2.07 3.93 10.72
C VAL A 178 2.59 2.98 9.63
N PRO A 179 3.93 2.93 9.39
CA PRO A 179 4.53 2.12 8.33
C PRO A 179 4.20 0.63 8.42
N GLU A 180 4.25 0.08 9.61
CA GLU A 180 4.05 -1.37 9.85
C GLU A 180 2.65 -1.82 9.41
N LYS A 181 1.64 -0.95 9.58
CA LYS A 181 0.27 -1.23 9.11
C LYS A 181 0.18 -1.23 7.59
N LEU A 182 0.97 -0.39 6.91
CA LEU A 182 1.03 -0.36 5.45
C LEU A 182 1.76 -1.57 4.89
N GLU A 183 2.77 -2.08 5.61
CA GLU A 183 3.41 -3.37 5.26
C GLU A 183 2.42 -4.53 5.41
N ASP A 184 1.59 -4.53 6.46
CA ASP A 184 0.51 -5.49 6.62
C ASP A 184 -0.50 -5.41 5.46
N ALA A 185 -0.92 -4.19 5.09
CA ALA A 185 -1.82 -3.96 3.97
C ALA A 185 -1.23 -4.47 2.64
N ALA A 186 0.05 -4.21 2.41
CA ALA A 186 0.76 -4.69 1.22
C ALA A 186 0.89 -6.22 1.17
N ARG A 187 1.12 -6.88 2.32
CA ARG A 187 1.12 -8.35 2.42
C ARG A 187 -0.24 -8.96 2.06
N GLU A 188 -1.32 -8.25 2.34
CA GLU A 188 -2.68 -8.64 1.96
C GLU A 188 -3.04 -8.26 0.51
N GLY A 189 -2.12 -7.63 -0.21
CA GLY A 189 -2.27 -7.27 -1.62
C GLY A 189 -2.90 -5.91 -1.87
N TYR A 190 -3.13 -5.09 -0.83
CA TYR A 190 -3.66 -3.73 -0.94
C TYR A 190 -2.57 -2.73 -1.31
N ILE A 191 -2.98 -1.57 -1.83
CA ILE A 191 -2.09 -0.45 -2.12
C ILE A 191 -1.96 0.40 -0.84
N GLY A 192 -0.75 0.51 -0.29
CA GLY A 192 -0.49 1.34 0.89
C GLY A 192 -0.07 2.77 0.51
N LEU A 193 -0.68 3.77 1.12
CA LEU A 193 -0.30 5.17 1.04
C LEU A 193 -0.03 5.72 2.45
N ARG A 194 1.20 6.16 2.71
CA ARG A 194 1.53 6.75 4.00
C ARG A 194 1.11 8.21 4.05
N GLY A 195 0.24 8.54 5.00
CA GLY A 195 -0.17 9.92 5.20
C GLY A 195 -1.27 10.08 6.22
N ASP A 196 -1.62 11.34 6.45
CA ASP A 196 -2.74 11.73 7.28
C ASP A 196 -3.97 11.93 6.40
N ALA A 197 -5.01 11.12 6.61
CA ALA A 197 -6.24 11.13 5.85
C ALA A 197 -7.07 12.44 6.00
N THR A 198 -6.71 13.33 6.91
CA THR A 198 -7.32 14.66 7.02
C THR A 198 -6.75 15.65 6.01
N ARG A 199 -5.62 15.34 5.37
CA ARG A 199 -4.92 16.24 4.45
C ARG A 199 -5.38 16.06 3.02
N ASP A 200 -5.74 17.17 2.39
CA ASP A 200 -6.18 17.23 0.99
C ASP A 200 -5.19 16.57 0.02
N ILE A 201 -3.89 16.84 0.20
CA ILE A 201 -2.85 16.29 -0.66
C ILE A 201 -2.80 14.75 -0.62
N VAL A 202 -3.00 14.15 0.55
CA VAL A 202 -2.99 12.70 0.74
C VAL A 202 -4.20 12.05 0.06
N LEU A 203 -5.40 12.65 0.22
CA LEU A 203 -6.61 12.15 -0.42
C LEU A 203 -6.60 12.36 -1.95
N ARG A 204 -5.95 13.42 -2.45
CA ARG A 204 -5.67 13.60 -3.89
C ARG A 204 -4.70 12.52 -4.40
N GLU A 205 -3.66 12.21 -3.66
CA GLU A 205 -2.75 11.11 -3.99
C GLU A 205 -3.46 9.76 -4.03
N ALA A 206 -4.39 9.52 -3.11
CA ALA A 206 -5.28 8.36 -3.13
C ALA A 206 -6.35 8.42 -4.22
N ARG A 207 -6.40 9.47 -5.03
CA ARG A 207 -7.37 9.69 -6.11
C ARG A 207 -8.84 9.57 -5.68
N VAL A 208 -9.19 10.16 -4.57
CA VAL A 208 -10.58 10.20 -4.07
C VAL A 208 -11.55 10.77 -5.11
N ALA A 209 -11.09 11.66 -5.99
CA ALA A 209 -11.89 12.20 -7.09
C ALA A 209 -12.47 11.13 -8.04
N THR A 210 -11.79 9.99 -8.21
CA THR A 210 -12.21 8.88 -9.07
C THR A 210 -12.52 7.60 -8.28
N ALA A 211 -12.56 7.70 -6.96
CA ALA A 211 -12.88 6.57 -6.09
C ALA A 211 -14.38 6.25 -6.12
N LYS A 212 -14.70 4.96 -5.99
CA LYS A 212 -16.08 4.47 -5.81
C LYS A 212 -16.60 4.76 -4.41
N ALA A 213 -15.75 4.59 -3.40
CA ALA A 213 -16.10 4.81 -2.00
C ALA A 213 -14.87 5.17 -1.16
N VAL A 214 -15.11 5.85 -0.04
CA VAL A 214 -14.13 6.14 1.01
C VAL A 214 -14.64 5.59 2.32
N LEU A 215 -13.87 4.68 2.94
CA LEU A 215 -14.13 4.14 4.26
C LEU A 215 -13.24 4.86 5.27
N ILE A 216 -13.83 5.60 6.21
CA ILE A 216 -13.07 6.35 7.23
C ILE A 216 -13.13 5.59 8.55
N CYS A 217 -12.01 4.90 8.87
CA CYS A 217 -11.85 4.01 10.02
C CYS A 217 -10.71 4.48 10.95
N VAL A 218 -10.56 5.80 11.09
CA VAL A 218 -9.54 6.39 11.97
C VAL A 218 -9.94 6.29 13.44
N SER A 219 -8.96 6.50 14.34
CA SER A 219 -9.16 6.19 15.76
C SER A 219 -9.89 7.27 16.57
N LYS A 220 -9.99 8.49 16.06
CA LYS A 220 -10.58 9.65 16.77
C LYS A 220 -11.71 10.25 15.95
N ASP A 221 -12.81 10.62 16.59
CA ASP A 221 -13.99 11.15 15.93
C ASP A 221 -13.79 12.55 15.37
N ASP A 222 -12.95 13.39 16.00
CA ASP A 222 -12.51 14.68 15.46
C ASP A 222 -11.78 14.52 14.13
N THR A 223 -10.87 13.57 14.07
CA THR A 223 -10.14 13.19 12.87
C THR A 223 -11.09 12.62 11.79
N THR A 224 -12.10 11.84 12.21
CA THR A 224 -13.14 11.31 11.31
C THR A 224 -13.90 12.46 10.64
N VAL A 225 -14.36 13.46 11.41
CA VAL A 225 -15.08 14.64 10.87
C VAL A 225 -14.22 15.38 9.82
N LEU A 226 -12.95 15.65 10.15
CA LEU A 226 -12.03 16.33 9.23
C LEU A 226 -11.78 15.52 7.95
N ALA A 227 -11.57 14.21 8.07
CA ALA A 227 -11.36 13.35 6.90
C ALA A 227 -12.61 13.28 6.00
N VAL A 228 -13.83 13.23 6.60
CA VAL A 228 -15.10 13.30 5.86
C VAL A 228 -15.22 14.62 5.09
N LEU A 229 -14.99 15.75 5.76
CA LEU A 229 -15.05 17.07 5.13
C LEU A 229 -14.06 17.19 3.97
N THR A 230 -12.82 16.74 4.17
CA THR A 230 -11.78 16.79 3.12
C THR A 230 -12.14 15.89 1.95
N ALA A 231 -12.61 14.65 2.20
CA ALA A 231 -13.01 13.73 1.15
C ALA A 231 -14.20 14.26 0.35
N ARG A 232 -15.21 14.82 1.02
CA ARG A 232 -16.39 15.41 0.39
C ARG A 232 -16.02 16.67 -0.41
N GLY A 233 -15.06 17.47 0.07
CA GLY A 233 -14.54 18.62 -0.67
C GLY A 233 -13.80 18.26 -1.97
N LEU A 234 -13.25 17.05 -2.05
CA LEU A 234 -12.58 16.54 -3.25
C LEU A 234 -13.52 15.85 -4.24
N ASN A 235 -14.59 15.23 -3.74
CA ASN A 235 -15.60 14.56 -4.56
C ASN A 235 -16.96 14.62 -3.85
N ASP A 236 -17.86 15.42 -4.38
CA ASP A 236 -19.20 15.64 -3.85
C ASP A 236 -20.12 14.41 -3.96
N LYS A 237 -19.78 13.45 -4.84
CA LYS A 237 -20.58 12.27 -5.15
C LYS A 237 -20.01 10.96 -4.62
N VAL A 238 -18.76 10.93 -4.15
CA VAL A 238 -18.16 9.69 -3.64
C VAL A 238 -18.93 9.18 -2.42
N ARG A 239 -19.20 7.89 -2.35
CA ARG A 239 -19.83 7.28 -1.18
C ARG A 239 -18.86 7.27 -0.01
N ILE A 240 -19.21 7.95 1.08
CA ILE A 240 -18.40 8.04 2.30
C ILE A 240 -19.07 7.25 3.42
N VAL A 241 -18.39 6.21 3.88
CA VAL A 241 -18.80 5.42 5.06
C VAL A 241 -17.82 5.72 6.19
N ALA A 242 -18.31 6.18 7.32
CA ALA A 242 -17.46 6.58 8.43
C ALA A 242 -17.74 5.77 9.70
N SER A 243 -16.69 5.41 10.41
CA SER A 243 -16.75 4.80 11.74
C SER A 243 -16.60 5.86 12.82
N VAL A 244 -17.45 5.82 13.83
CA VAL A 244 -17.37 6.67 15.02
C VAL A 244 -17.35 5.82 16.28
N ARG A 245 -16.73 6.35 17.34
CA ARG A 245 -16.69 5.73 18.66
C ARG A 245 -17.86 6.17 19.52
N ASP A 246 -18.07 7.47 19.60
CA ASP A 246 -19.05 8.07 20.50
C ASP A 246 -20.36 8.35 19.73
N GLU A 247 -21.46 7.90 20.30
CA GLU A 247 -22.78 7.99 19.65
C GLU A 247 -23.22 9.45 19.43
N GLU A 248 -22.80 10.35 20.29
CA GLU A 248 -23.10 11.79 20.15
C GLU A 248 -22.52 12.40 18.87
N ASN A 249 -21.41 11.82 18.35
CA ASN A 249 -20.73 12.30 17.14
C ASN A 249 -21.37 11.80 15.83
N LEU A 250 -22.29 10.83 15.87
CA LEU A 250 -22.99 10.32 14.67
C LEU A 250 -23.62 11.44 13.84
N LYS A 251 -24.30 12.39 14.54
CA LYS A 251 -24.97 13.51 13.87
C LYS A 251 -23.97 14.48 13.23
N LEU A 252 -22.82 14.69 13.89
CA LEU A 252 -21.76 15.59 13.40
C LEU A 252 -21.13 15.03 12.14
N VAL A 253 -20.79 13.74 12.13
CA VAL A 253 -20.16 13.07 11.00
C VAL A 253 -21.09 12.99 9.80
N ARG A 254 -22.40 12.76 10.01
CA ARG A 254 -23.41 12.85 8.92
C ARG A 254 -23.52 14.27 8.37
N LYS A 255 -23.55 15.29 9.24
CA LYS A 255 -23.56 16.70 8.81
C LYS A 255 -22.29 17.11 8.06
N ALA A 256 -21.15 16.51 8.37
CA ALA A 256 -19.91 16.70 7.65
C ALA A 256 -19.94 16.12 6.22
N GLY A 257 -20.94 15.31 5.87
CA GLY A 257 -21.15 14.78 4.53
C GLY A 257 -20.90 13.27 4.38
N ALA A 258 -20.85 12.51 5.47
CA ALA A 258 -20.83 11.05 5.38
C ALA A 258 -22.22 10.53 4.98
N ASP A 259 -22.26 9.63 4.00
CA ASP A 259 -23.51 8.99 3.53
C ASP A 259 -23.98 7.94 4.53
N GLU A 260 -23.04 7.24 5.18
CA GLU A 260 -23.35 6.25 6.21
C GLU A 260 -22.36 6.38 7.38
N VAL A 261 -22.89 6.26 8.60
CA VAL A 261 -22.07 6.35 9.82
C VAL A 261 -22.38 5.15 10.71
N VAL A 262 -21.34 4.40 11.04
CA VAL A 262 -21.42 3.18 11.83
C VAL A 262 -20.68 3.38 13.16
N SER A 263 -21.29 2.90 14.27
CA SER A 263 -20.58 2.77 15.56
C SER A 263 -20.31 1.29 15.86
N PRO A 264 -19.10 0.79 15.57
CA PRO A 264 -18.74 -0.60 15.84
C PRO A 264 -18.83 -0.96 17.31
N ALA A 265 -18.47 -0.02 18.20
CA ALA A 265 -18.52 -0.21 19.64
C ALA A 265 -19.95 -0.45 20.16
N LYS A 266 -20.92 0.28 19.60
CA LYS A 266 -22.34 0.11 19.95
C LYS A 266 -22.86 -1.26 19.51
N ILE A 267 -22.57 -1.67 18.28
CA ILE A 267 -22.97 -2.98 17.74
C ILE A 267 -22.35 -4.10 18.57
N ALA A 268 -21.04 -3.99 18.86
CA ALA A 268 -20.35 -4.96 19.70
C ALA A 268 -20.95 -5.03 21.10
N GLY A 269 -21.29 -3.88 21.69
CA GLY A 269 -21.94 -3.81 22.99
C GLY A 269 -23.26 -4.56 23.05
N PHE A 270 -24.11 -4.41 22.03
CA PHE A 270 -25.36 -5.16 21.91
C PHE A 270 -25.13 -6.67 21.84
N LEU A 271 -24.17 -7.10 21.01
CA LEU A 271 -23.85 -8.53 20.87
C LEU A 271 -23.26 -9.12 22.16
N ILE A 272 -22.42 -8.36 22.87
CA ILE A 272 -21.87 -8.81 24.18
C ILE A 272 -22.98 -8.95 25.21
N ALA A 273 -23.88 -7.99 25.29
CA ALA A 273 -25.00 -8.04 26.25
C ALA A 273 -25.95 -9.22 25.93
N ASP A 274 -26.27 -9.41 24.65
CA ASP A 274 -27.17 -10.52 24.24
C ASP A 274 -26.53 -11.90 24.48
N ALA A 275 -25.19 -12.00 24.36
CA ALA A 275 -24.48 -13.25 24.61
C ALA A 275 -24.59 -13.76 26.05
N VAL A 276 -25.00 -12.93 27.03
CA VAL A 276 -25.32 -13.36 28.39
C VAL A 276 -26.61 -14.19 28.42
N ALA A 277 -27.63 -13.80 27.65
CA ALA A 277 -28.93 -14.43 27.65
C ALA A 277 -29.08 -15.50 26.54
N SER A 278 -28.35 -15.35 25.45
CA SER A 278 -28.52 -16.20 24.25
C SER A 278 -27.19 -16.92 23.92
N ARG A 279 -27.28 -18.25 23.82
CA ARG A 279 -26.11 -19.08 23.49
C ARG A 279 -25.71 -19.03 22.02
N TYR A 280 -26.60 -18.74 21.11
CA TYR A 280 -26.40 -18.91 19.67
C TYR A 280 -26.54 -17.61 18.87
N THR A 281 -27.19 -16.56 19.41
CA THR A 281 -27.43 -15.30 18.68
C THR A 281 -26.17 -14.67 18.14
N THR A 282 -25.14 -14.54 18.97
CA THR A 282 -23.85 -13.93 18.55
C THR A 282 -23.22 -14.69 17.37
N ARG A 283 -23.29 -16.04 17.41
CA ARG A 283 -22.77 -16.87 16.32
C ARG A 283 -23.58 -16.68 15.04
N PHE A 284 -24.91 -16.67 15.14
CA PHE A 284 -25.82 -16.48 14.02
C PHE A 284 -25.62 -15.10 13.35
N VAL A 285 -25.55 -14.03 14.16
CA VAL A 285 -25.31 -12.68 13.64
C VAL A 285 -23.94 -12.57 13.00
N SER A 286 -22.90 -13.15 13.60
CA SER A 286 -21.55 -13.17 13.02
C SER A 286 -21.54 -13.93 11.68
N ASP A 287 -22.28 -15.02 11.56
CA ASP A 287 -22.37 -15.82 10.34
C ASP A 287 -23.02 -15.02 9.20
N ILE A 288 -24.09 -14.30 9.49
CA ILE A 288 -24.78 -13.45 8.52
C ILE A 288 -23.92 -12.28 8.06
N LEU A 289 -23.13 -11.68 8.96
CA LEU A 289 -22.34 -10.48 8.67
C LEU A 289 -21.00 -10.79 7.97
N THR A 290 -20.48 -12.03 8.08
CA THR A 290 -19.19 -12.36 7.47
C THR A 290 -19.35 -12.96 6.08
N SER A 291 -18.48 -12.54 5.15
CA SER A 291 -18.38 -13.17 3.82
C SER A 291 -17.43 -14.38 3.82
N ARG A 292 -16.68 -14.59 4.91
CA ARG A 292 -15.72 -15.70 5.04
C ARG A 292 -16.28 -16.81 5.88
N GLY A 293 -16.64 -17.94 5.25
CA GLY A 293 -17.03 -19.16 5.94
C GLY A 293 -18.43 -19.16 6.56
N GLY A 294 -19.24 -18.12 6.36
CA GLY A 294 -20.63 -18.10 6.76
C GLY A 294 -21.51 -18.89 5.79
N GLU A 295 -22.51 -19.62 6.31
CA GLU A 295 -23.48 -20.36 5.51
C GLU A 295 -24.59 -19.46 4.96
N LEU A 296 -24.77 -18.28 5.58
CA LEU A 296 -25.81 -17.33 5.25
C LEU A 296 -25.22 -16.01 4.74
N ARG A 297 -26.01 -15.24 4.02
CA ARG A 297 -25.71 -13.85 3.63
C ARG A 297 -26.98 -13.00 3.65
N ILE A 298 -26.80 -11.71 3.93
CA ILE A 298 -27.83 -10.71 3.64
C ILE A 298 -27.65 -10.29 2.18
N ALA A 299 -28.70 -10.45 1.39
CA ALA A 299 -28.77 -9.95 0.02
C ALA A 299 -29.66 -8.70 -0.03
N GLU A 300 -29.15 -7.63 -0.61
CA GLU A 300 -29.89 -6.42 -0.95
C GLU A 300 -29.88 -6.31 -2.47
N ARG A 301 -31.04 -6.42 -3.10
CA ARG A 301 -31.16 -6.44 -4.56
C ARG A 301 -32.56 -6.00 -5.02
N GLN A 302 -32.67 -5.63 -6.27
CA GLN A 302 -33.94 -5.39 -6.92
C GLN A 302 -34.82 -6.67 -6.88
N ALA A 303 -36.13 -6.48 -6.77
CA ALA A 303 -37.09 -7.56 -6.87
C ALA A 303 -36.93 -8.32 -8.18
N LEU A 304 -36.92 -9.66 -8.11
CA LEU A 304 -36.88 -10.49 -9.31
C LEU A 304 -38.27 -10.59 -9.94
N PRO A 305 -38.39 -10.79 -11.26
CA PRO A 305 -39.69 -10.90 -11.92
C PRO A 305 -40.60 -11.99 -11.32
N GLU A 306 -40.02 -13.10 -10.89
CA GLU A 306 -40.75 -14.21 -10.25
C GLU A 306 -41.24 -13.91 -8.82
N GLU A 307 -40.75 -12.84 -8.19
CA GLU A 307 -41.13 -12.41 -6.84
C GLU A 307 -42.24 -11.37 -6.86
N VAL A 308 -42.38 -10.65 -7.98
CA VAL A 308 -43.41 -9.60 -8.11
C VAL A 308 -44.82 -10.17 -7.95
N GLY A 309 -45.63 -9.53 -7.13
CA GLY A 309 -46.98 -9.94 -6.78
C GLY A 309 -47.09 -10.95 -5.63
N LYS A 310 -45.98 -11.61 -5.24
CA LYS A 310 -45.96 -12.52 -4.09
C LYS A 310 -45.83 -11.72 -2.78
N ARG A 311 -46.33 -12.31 -1.69
CA ARG A 311 -46.13 -11.75 -0.35
C ARG A 311 -44.68 -12.00 0.09
N ILE A 312 -44.16 -11.15 0.96
CA ILE A 312 -42.80 -11.28 1.54
C ILE A 312 -42.56 -12.69 2.10
N ARG A 313 -43.60 -13.32 2.72
CA ARG A 313 -43.48 -14.64 3.34
C ARG A 313 -43.66 -15.83 2.37
N GLU A 314 -44.03 -15.59 1.13
CA GLU A 314 -44.34 -16.63 0.14
C GLU A 314 -43.19 -16.94 -0.81
N ILE A 315 -42.00 -16.36 -0.60
CA ILE A 315 -40.86 -16.61 -1.45
C ILE A 315 -40.13 -17.88 -1.00
N PRO A 316 -40.12 -18.94 -1.84
CA PRO A 316 -39.39 -20.17 -1.53
C PRO A 316 -37.87 -19.97 -1.60
N ASP A 317 -37.14 -20.84 -0.92
CA ASP A 317 -35.66 -20.95 -0.96
C ASP A 317 -34.88 -19.78 -0.40
N ARG A 318 -35.55 -18.71 0.07
CA ARG A 318 -34.91 -17.56 0.70
C ARG A 318 -35.85 -16.88 1.70
N LEU A 319 -35.29 -16.34 2.76
CA LEU A 319 -36.08 -15.61 3.76
C LEU A 319 -36.06 -14.11 3.41
N VAL A 320 -37.10 -13.63 2.73
CA VAL A 320 -37.27 -12.19 2.54
C VAL A 320 -37.65 -11.54 3.86
N VAL A 321 -36.86 -10.64 4.36
CA VAL A 321 -37.05 -9.97 5.66
C VAL A 321 -37.85 -8.69 5.48
N ALA A 322 -37.55 -7.91 4.45
CA ALA A 322 -38.25 -6.65 4.18
C ALA A 322 -38.06 -6.26 2.69
N VAL A 323 -38.89 -5.30 2.28
CA VAL A 323 -38.71 -4.55 1.03
C VAL A 323 -38.67 -3.05 1.32
N GLU A 324 -37.81 -2.33 0.61
CA GLU A 324 -37.80 -0.87 0.63
C GLU A 324 -38.51 -0.37 -0.63
N ARG A 325 -39.39 0.61 -0.45
CA ARG A 325 -40.13 1.30 -1.49
C ARG A 325 -40.26 2.77 -1.17
N ALA A 326 -39.74 3.63 -2.03
CA ALA A 326 -39.84 5.09 -1.89
C ALA A 326 -39.37 5.60 -0.51
N GLY A 327 -38.26 5.06 0.02
CA GLY A 327 -37.70 5.43 1.33
C GLY A 327 -38.39 4.77 2.55
N THR A 328 -39.39 3.89 2.32
CA THR A 328 -40.14 3.23 3.41
C THR A 328 -39.84 1.74 3.42
N ILE A 329 -39.49 1.21 4.60
CA ILE A 329 -39.21 -0.22 4.80
C ILE A 329 -40.49 -0.92 5.24
N HIS A 330 -40.92 -1.90 4.46
CA HIS A 330 -42.03 -2.81 4.74
C HIS A 330 -41.47 -4.19 5.12
N GLY A 331 -41.39 -4.47 6.40
CA GLY A 331 -40.87 -5.73 6.91
C GLY A 331 -41.96 -6.74 7.23
N PHE A 332 -41.63 -8.03 7.31
CA PHE A 332 -42.57 -9.07 7.69
C PHE A 332 -43.21 -8.85 9.08
N TRP A 333 -42.62 -8.00 9.91
CA TRP A 333 -43.10 -7.69 11.26
C TRP A 333 -44.10 -6.54 11.32
N ASN A 334 -44.15 -5.65 10.36
CA ASN A 334 -45.05 -4.48 10.33
C ASN A 334 -46.00 -4.46 9.12
N ALA A 335 -45.65 -5.18 8.05
CA ALA A 335 -46.45 -5.27 6.84
C ALA A 335 -46.46 -6.72 6.28
N PRO A 336 -46.98 -7.72 7.02
CA PRO A 336 -46.91 -9.14 6.64
C PRO A 336 -47.67 -9.48 5.37
N GLU A 337 -48.66 -8.68 5.01
CA GLU A 337 -49.49 -8.86 3.81
C GLU A 337 -48.98 -8.08 2.60
N GLU A 338 -47.88 -7.32 2.77
CA GLU A 338 -47.31 -6.54 1.69
C GLU A 338 -46.80 -7.43 0.55
N ARG A 339 -47.13 -7.02 -0.68
CA ARG A 339 -46.71 -7.71 -1.88
C ARG A 339 -45.53 -6.99 -2.50
N ILE A 340 -44.55 -7.75 -2.97
CA ILE A 340 -43.39 -7.27 -3.68
C ILE A 340 -43.86 -6.66 -5.01
N ARG A 341 -43.36 -5.46 -5.34
CA ARG A 341 -43.62 -4.76 -6.60
C ARG A 341 -42.36 -4.64 -7.44
N GLU A 342 -42.58 -4.44 -8.71
CA GLU A 342 -41.48 -4.11 -9.61
C GLU A 342 -40.76 -2.83 -9.14
N GLY A 343 -39.43 -2.87 -9.07
CA GLY A 343 -38.63 -1.75 -8.58
C GLY A 343 -38.37 -1.73 -7.08
N ASP A 344 -39.00 -2.61 -6.30
CA ASP A 344 -38.73 -2.73 -4.86
C ASP A 344 -37.28 -3.21 -4.63
N LEU A 345 -36.63 -2.67 -3.59
CA LEU A 345 -35.37 -3.19 -3.08
C LEU A 345 -35.67 -4.25 -2.01
N VAL A 346 -35.28 -5.47 -2.29
CA VAL A 346 -35.57 -6.65 -1.45
C VAL A 346 -34.41 -6.95 -0.53
N PHE A 347 -34.66 -7.07 0.77
CA PHE A 347 -33.72 -7.53 1.79
C PHE A 347 -34.04 -8.99 2.13
N ALA A 348 -33.12 -9.89 1.80
CA ALA A 348 -33.29 -11.31 2.03
C ALA A 348 -32.12 -11.93 2.77
N ILE A 349 -32.37 -12.94 3.59
CA ILE A 349 -31.34 -13.86 4.10
C ILE A 349 -31.37 -15.08 3.18
N GLU A 350 -30.25 -15.35 2.56
CA GLU A 350 -30.07 -16.43 1.59
C GLU A 350 -28.95 -17.36 2.04
N GLY A 351 -29.13 -18.67 1.78
CA GLY A 351 -28.03 -19.61 1.88
C GLY A 351 -26.96 -19.27 0.84
N ARG A 352 -25.71 -19.33 1.23
CA ARG A 352 -24.60 -19.32 0.25
C ARG A 352 -24.61 -20.66 -0.44
N ALA A 353 -24.80 -20.69 -1.77
CA ALA A 353 -24.54 -21.89 -2.55
C ALA A 353 -23.11 -22.36 -2.22
N ALA A 354 -22.96 -23.64 -1.89
CA ALA A 354 -21.64 -24.25 -1.73
C ALA A 354 -20.81 -23.84 -2.95
N LYS A 355 -19.65 -23.20 -2.74
CA LYS A 355 -18.71 -22.97 -3.82
C LYS A 355 -18.50 -24.34 -4.48
N GLU A 356 -18.84 -24.48 -5.76
CA GLU A 356 -18.37 -25.60 -6.57
C GLU A 356 -16.89 -25.75 -6.29
N GLU A 357 -16.52 -26.84 -5.63
CA GLU A 357 -15.14 -27.25 -5.50
C GLU A 357 -14.59 -27.36 -6.92
N ALA A 358 -13.66 -26.48 -7.27
CA ALA A 358 -12.94 -26.62 -8.53
C ALA A 358 -12.39 -28.06 -8.57
N PRO A 359 -12.67 -28.84 -9.65
CA PRO A 359 -12.25 -30.22 -9.70
C PRO A 359 -10.74 -30.27 -9.51
N ALA A 360 -10.32 -31.02 -8.50
CA ALA A 360 -8.92 -31.31 -8.22
C ALA A 360 -8.27 -31.82 -9.52
N ALA A 361 -7.37 -31.01 -10.10
CA ALA A 361 -6.60 -31.40 -11.26
C ALA A 361 -5.89 -32.73 -10.93
N GLY A 362 -6.22 -33.74 -11.72
CA GLY A 362 -5.86 -35.12 -11.53
C GLY A 362 -4.40 -35.34 -11.21
N ARG A 363 -4.14 -36.06 -10.13
CA ARG A 363 -2.96 -36.90 -10.02
C ARG A 363 -3.16 -38.07 -10.98
N THR A 364 -2.52 -38.02 -12.10
CA THR A 364 -2.22 -39.19 -12.91
C THR A 364 -0.86 -39.72 -12.50
N ALA A 365 -0.83 -41.02 -12.31
CA ALA A 365 0.26 -41.87 -11.90
C ALA A 365 1.52 -41.73 -12.78
#